data_62569dbad1bb032cb6a53e31a89c4f7a
#
_entry.id   62569dbad1bb032cb6a53e31a89c4f7a
#
_cell.length_a   1.000
_cell.length_b   1.000
_cell.length_c   1.000
_cell.angle_alpha   90.00
_cell.angle_beta   90.00
_cell.angle_gamma   90.00
#
_symmetry.space_group_name_H-M   'P 1'
#
loop_
_entity.id
_entity.type
_entity.pdbx_description
1 polymer ?
#
loop_
_entity_poly.entity_id
_entity_poly.type
_entity_poly.pdbx_seq_one_letter_code
_entity_poly.pdbx_strand_id
1 'polypeptide(L)'
;MRYGGWYQIAYENELQSDVSSVPVGDRRLLIVRRDGKINVYDAICPHRGADLGFGGKLVDGAIACPYHGHRVALGGERKGLYCVREYPSLVRSGLVFALIGDFEMGKLPEMLDYLERTHKIFPGFTKTIKVPPEMVIENAFDWAHFIPVHDVLKVDFGEPTIEDGVFTATTTLRVGPSMWQGTSDGSHHDDGSTWVEVPLLARAYSPNLTITQVAVGGGDHPHFVIASAVPMLDGTSTIRLSVAMPRLAEGIEPPDELAQVILQFESMGLEQDRPVWENLALDVTPQYTSDDENVLKYRKFCERFALNGRR
;
A
#
# COMPACT_ATOMS: atom_id res chain seq x y z
N MET A 1 1.57 9.90 13.29
CA MET A 1 1.92 9.56 11.87
C MET A 1 3.14 10.36 11.44
N ARG A 2 4.17 9.72 10.90
CA ARG A 2 5.45 10.37 10.50
C ARG A 2 5.38 10.97 9.10
N TYR A 3 4.89 10.23 8.14
CA TYR A 3 4.86 10.61 6.73
C TYR A 3 3.44 10.79 6.22
N GLY A 4 3.28 11.69 5.25
CA GLY A 4 2.08 11.83 4.42
C GLY A 4 2.21 11.09 3.10
N GLY A 5 1.54 11.59 2.06
CA GLY A 5 1.48 10.98 0.74
C GLY A 5 0.27 10.07 0.55
N TRP A 6 0.33 9.21 -0.46
CA TRP A 6 -0.75 8.29 -0.77
C TRP A 6 -0.80 7.10 0.18
N TYR A 7 -2.02 6.77 0.61
CA TYR A 7 -2.37 5.57 1.35
C TYR A 7 -3.52 4.87 0.67
N GLN A 8 -3.47 3.56 0.52
CA GLN A 8 -4.68 2.77 0.29
C GLN A 8 -5.37 2.55 1.64
N ILE A 9 -6.48 3.22 1.87
CA ILE A 9 -7.14 3.28 3.17
C ILE A 9 -8.21 2.20 3.38
N ALA A 10 -8.76 1.67 2.29
CA ALA A 10 -9.77 0.61 2.33
C ALA A 10 -9.82 -0.17 1.01
N TYR A 11 -10.47 -1.32 1.05
CA TYR A 11 -11.16 -1.89 -0.11
C TYR A 11 -12.65 -1.50 -0.07
N GLU A 12 -13.28 -1.32 -1.23
CA GLU A 12 -14.70 -0.96 -1.27
C GLU A 12 -15.60 -2.01 -0.62
N ASN A 13 -15.23 -3.30 -0.69
CA ASN A 13 -15.96 -4.40 -0.07
C ASN A 13 -15.79 -4.46 1.47
N GLU A 14 -14.82 -3.74 2.05
CA GLU A 14 -14.69 -3.56 3.50
C GLU A 14 -15.71 -2.52 4.03
N LEU A 15 -16.26 -1.66 3.18
CA LEU A 15 -17.17 -0.58 3.56
C LEU A 15 -18.60 -1.09 3.73
N GLN A 16 -19.02 -1.25 4.98
CA GLN A 16 -20.33 -1.82 5.32
C GLN A 16 -21.49 -0.84 5.16
N SER A 17 -21.21 0.46 5.01
CA SER A 17 -22.23 1.51 4.87
C SER A 17 -21.71 2.66 4.00
N ASP A 18 -22.65 3.52 3.56
CA ASP A 18 -22.33 4.72 2.75
C ASP A 18 -21.56 5.79 3.54
N VAL A 19 -21.53 5.69 4.86
CA VAL A 19 -20.79 6.57 5.75
C VAL A 19 -20.00 5.71 6.71
N SER A 20 -18.70 5.64 6.51
CA SER A 20 -17.78 4.80 7.30
C SER A 20 -16.55 5.60 7.72
N SER A 21 -15.92 5.26 8.83
CA SER A 21 -14.61 5.82 9.19
C SER A 21 -13.53 4.76 9.24
N VAL A 22 -12.32 5.15 8.85
CA VAL A 22 -11.12 4.30 8.90
C VAL A 22 -10.00 5.03 9.63
N PRO A 23 -9.23 4.35 10.48
CA PRO A 23 -8.06 4.94 11.12
C PRO A 23 -6.88 5.05 10.13
N VAL A 24 -6.14 6.16 10.22
CA VAL A 24 -4.86 6.38 9.53
C VAL A 24 -3.93 7.09 10.50
N GLY A 25 -3.11 6.35 11.22
CA GLY A 25 -2.27 6.88 12.29
C GLY A 25 -3.08 7.53 13.41
N ASP A 26 -2.76 8.77 13.71
CA ASP A 26 -3.46 9.60 14.71
C ASP A 26 -4.74 10.28 14.18
N ARG A 27 -5.14 9.97 12.95
CA ARG A 27 -6.33 10.52 12.29
C ARG A 27 -7.39 9.46 12.09
N ARG A 28 -8.63 9.91 11.88
CA ARG A 28 -9.73 9.10 11.36
C ARG A 28 -10.26 9.79 10.11
N LEU A 29 -10.34 9.02 9.03
CA LEU A 29 -10.86 9.50 7.75
C LEU A 29 -12.29 9.00 7.57
N LEU A 30 -13.17 9.90 7.15
CA LEU A 30 -14.56 9.61 6.83
C LEU A 30 -14.63 9.26 5.33
N ILE A 31 -15.10 8.09 5.03
CA ILE A 31 -15.40 7.65 3.68
C ILE A 31 -16.90 7.81 3.46
N VAL A 32 -17.27 8.59 2.46
CA VAL A 32 -18.69 8.82 2.10
C VAL A 32 -18.93 8.34 0.68
N ARG A 33 -19.83 7.36 0.53
CA ARG A 33 -20.35 6.92 -0.77
C ARG A 33 -21.64 7.69 -1.07
N ARG A 34 -21.64 8.41 -2.19
CA ARG A 34 -22.81 9.16 -2.66
C ARG A 34 -22.85 9.13 -4.19
N ASP A 35 -24.00 8.80 -4.75
CA ASP A 35 -24.24 8.76 -6.20
C ASP A 35 -23.19 7.91 -6.95
N GLY A 36 -22.81 6.77 -6.35
CA GLY A 36 -21.81 5.85 -6.89
C GLY A 36 -20.36 6.35 -6.80
N LYS A 37 -20.12 7.50 -6.17
CA LYS A 37 -18.77 8.07 -5.95
C LYS A 37 -18.39 8.00 -4.48
N ILE A 38 -17.11 7.72 -4.24
CA ILE A 38 -16.50 7.74 -2.91
C ILE A 38 -15.63 8.99 -2.79
N ASN A 39 -15.83 9.74 -1.72
CA ASN A 39 -14.99 10.87 -1.31
C ASN A 39 -14.51 10.66 0.12
N VAL A 40 -13.39 11.26 0.46
CA VAL A 40 -12.74 11.11 1.76
C VAL A 40 -12.63 12.46 2.47
N TYR A 41 -12.99 12.49 3.77
CA TYR A 41 -13.01 13.69 4.59
C TYR A 41 -12.39 13.41 5.96
N ASP A 42 -12.20 14.48 6.78
CA ASP A 42 -11.98 14.29 8.23
C ASP A 42 -13.21 13.66 8.88
N ALA A 43 -13.01 12.63 9.71
CA ALA A 43 -14.13 11.95 10.38
C ALA A 43 -14.61 12.65 11.65
N ILE A 44 -13.85 13.60 12.17
CA ILE A 44 -14.11 14.16 13.50
C ILE A 44 -15.04 15.38 13.42
N CYS A 45 -16.19 15.29 14.08
CA CYS A 45 -17.16 16.37 14.17
C CYS A 45 -16.55 17.59 14.88
N PRO A 46 -16.52 18.77 14.22
CA PRO A 46 -15.90 19.97 14.81
C PRO A 46 -16.57 20.49 16.09
N HIS A 47 -17.81 20.06 16.37
CA HIS A 47 -18.51 20.49 17.57
C HIS A 47 -17.88 19.97 18.85
N ARG A 48 -17.79 18.63 19.01
CA ARG A 48 -17.28 17.98 20.24
C ARG A 48 -16.60 16.64 19.96
N GLY A 49 -16.01 16.47 18.80
CA GLY A 49 -15.12 15.34 18.50
C GLY A 49 -15.80 13.98 18.27
N ALA A 50 -17.11 13.95 18.03
CA ALA A 50 -17.76 12.70 17.66
C ALA A 50 -17.24 12.18 16.30
N ASP A 51 -17.05 10.86 16.18
CA ASP A 51 -16.75 10.24 14.92
C ASP A 51 -17.99 10.17 14.03
N LEU A 52 -17.92 10.86 12.88
CA LEU A 52 -19.04 10.98 11.94
C LEU A 52 -19.31 9.65 11.20
N GLY A 53 -18.32 8.79 11.08
CA GLY A 53 -18.46 7.46 10.44
C GLY A 53 -19.08 6.43 11.36
N PHE A 54 -19.18 6.71 12.66
CA PHE A 54 -19.78 5.82 13.64
C PHE A 54 -21.23 6.23 13.96
N GLY A 55 -22.14 5.90 13.03
CA GLY A 55 -23.57 6.19 13.16
C GLY A 55 -24.03 7.51 12.57
N GLY A 56 -23.16 8.28 11.94
CA GLY A 56 -23.55 9.46 11.15
C GLY A 56 -24.37 9.07 9.92
N LYS A 57 -25.28 9.96 9.52
CA LYS A 57 -26.17 9.72 8.38
C LYS A 57 -26.01 10.82 7.35
N LEU A 58 -25.91 10.44 6.09
CA LEU A 58 -25.91 11.39 4.97
C LEU A 58 -27.34 11.94 4.78
N VAL A 59 -27.51 13.25 4.94
CA VAL A 59 -28.80 13.96 4.81
C VAL A 59 -28.58 15.24 4.01
N ASP A 60 -29.21 15.36 2.86
CA ASP A 60 -29.13 16.52 1.94
C ASP A 60 -27.68 16.99 1.70
N GLY A 61 -26.78 16.05 1.46
CA GLY A 61 -25.36 16.32 1.15
C GLY A 61 -24.48 16.78 2.32
N ALA A 62 -24.95 16.61 3.56
CA ALA A 62 -24.19 16.81 4.79
C ALA A 62 -24.31 15.58 5.69
N ILE A 63 -23.43 15.44 6.67
CA ILE A 63 -23.53 14.38 7.67
C ILE A 63 -24.30 14.91 8.90
N ALA A 64 -25.39 14.25 9.26
CA ALA A 64 -26.03 14.43 10.56
C ALA A 64 -25.16 13.70 11.61
N CYS A 65 -24.56 14.49 12.51
CA CYS A 65 -23.68 13.97 13.54
C CYS A 65 -24.46 13.03 14.51
N PRO A 66 -23.93 11.83 14.82
CA PRO A 66 -24.64 10.86 15.64
C PRO A 66 -24.84 11.33 17.10
N TYR A 67 -24.07 12.33 17.55
CA TYR A 67 -24.10 12.76 18.94
C TYR A 67 -25.19 13.82 19.20
N HIS A 68 -25.24 14.92 18.43
CA HIS A 68 -26.18 16.00 18.66
C HIS A 68 -27.06 16.35 17.44
N GLY A 69 -27.00 15.56 16.38
CA GLY A 69 -27.77 15.81 15.15
C GLY A 69 -27.29 17.03 14.33
N HIS A 70 -26.18 17.66 14.72
CA HIS A 70 -25.66 18.79 13.95
C HIS A 70 -25.32 18.38 12.53
N ARG A 71 -25.69 19.23 11.57
CA ARG A 71 -25.35 19.01 10.16
C ARG A 71 -23.93 19.49 9.92
N VAL A 72 -23.09 18.57 9.47
CA VAL A 72 -21.67 18.79 9.14
C VAL A 72 -21.51 18.74 7.63
N ALA A 73 -21.11 19.87 7.04
CA ALA A 73 -20.87 19.97 5.60
C ALA A 73 -19.61 19.19 5.21
N LEU A 74 -19.66 18.59 4.03
CA LEU A 74 -18.57 17.81 3.43
C LEU A 74 -17.78 18.68 2.46
N GLY A 75 -16.54 19.01 2.82
CA GLY A 75 -15.66 19.89 2.06
C GLY A 75 -16.11 21.36 2.03
N GLY A 76 -15.16 22.25 1.80
CA GLY A 76 -15.40 23.69 1.69
C GLY A 76 -15.87 24.36 2.97
N GLU A 77 -16.10 25.69 2.87
CA GLU A 77 -16.71 26.50 3.92
C GLU A 77 -18.19 26.74 3.58
N ARG A 78 -19.10 26.36 4.48
CA ARG A 78 -20.50 26.72 4.40
C ARG A 78 -20.86 27.63 5.57
N LYS A 79 -21.26 28.84 5.28
CA LYS A 79 -21.66 29.85 6.29
C LYS A 79 -22.66 29.25 7.28
N GLY A 80 -22.33 29.30 8.59
CA GLY A 80 -23.21 28.88 9.68
C GLY A 80 -23.31 27.35 9.87
N LEU A 81 -22.52 26.55 9.18
CA LEU A 81 -22.47 25.11 9.39
C LEU A 81 -21.09 24.70 9.84
N TYR A 82 -21.02 23.62 10.63
CA TYR A 82 -19.77 22.87 10.81
C TYR A 82 -19.37 22.26 9.47
N CYS A 83 -18.07 22.20 9.20
CA CYS A 83 -17.55 21.53 8.01
C CYS A 83 -16.32 20.69 8.33
N VAL A 84 -16.10 19.67 7.54
CA VAL A 84 -14.91 18.81 7.59
C VAL A 84 -14.12 18.95 6.30
N ARG A 85 -12.80 18.87 6.42
CA ARG A 85 -11.87 18.94 5.27
C ARG A 85 -12.08 17.74 4.36
N GLU A 86 -11.99 17.95 3.05
CA GLU A 86 -11.91 16.92 2.04
C GLU A 86 -10.44 16.61 1.72
N TYR A 87 -10.16 15.32 1.49
CA TYR A 87 -8.85 14.84 1.03
C TYR A 87 -8.92 14.46 -0.44
N PRO A 88 -7.89 14.78 -1.25
CA PRO A 88 -7.79 14.18 -2.57
C PRO A 88 -7.85 12.65 -2.44
N SER A 89 -8.72 12.04 -3.22
CA SER A 89 -8.96 10.59 -3.16
C SER A 89 -9.09 10.00 -4.55
N LEU A 90 -8.75 8.72 -4.67
CA LEU A 90 -8.87 7.94 -5.88
C LEU A 90 -9.56 6.62 -5.55
N VAL A 91 -10.44 6.18 -6.45
CA VAL A 91 -11.00 4.82 -6.40
C VAL A 91 -10.74 4.17 -7.74
N ARG A 92 -10.07 3.01 -7.71
CA ARG A 92 -9.76 2.22 -8.90
C ARG A 92 -9.94 0.74 -8.57
N SER A 93 -10.79 0.08 -9.33
CA SER A 93 -11.04 -1.37 -9.21
C SER A 93 -11.28 -1.83 -7.77
N GLY A 94 -12.05 -1.06 -6.99
CA GLY A 94 -12.36 -1.37 -5.60
C GLY A 94 -11.29 -1.00 -4.57
N LEU A 95 -10.18 -0.41 -4.98
CA LEU A 95 -9.14 0.12 -4.09
C LEU A 95 -9.42 1.60 -3.81
N VAL A 96 -9.50 1.97 -2.53
CA VAL A 96 -9.76 3.36 -2.09
C VAL A 96 -8.48 3.98 -1.56
N PHE A 97 -8.03 5.06 -2.19
CA PHE A 97 -6.82 5.79 -1.82
C PHE A 97 -7.16 7.20 -1.33
N ALA A 98 -6.35 7.70 -0.39
CA ALA A 98 -6.38 9.09 0.07
C ALA A 98 -4.97 9.69 0.10
N LEU A 99 -4.84 10.95 -0.29
CA LEU A 99 -3.60 11.73 -0.21
C LEU A 99 -3.59 12.54 1.09
N ILE A 100 -2.70 12.20 1.99
CA ILE A 100 -2.58 12.82 3.31
C ILE A 100 -1.45 13.85 3.32
N GLY A 101 -1.77 15.08 3.66
CA GLY A 101 -0.84 16.23 3.66
C GLY A 101 -1.01 17.10 2.42
N ASP A 102 -0.16 18.13 2.34
CA ASP A 102 -0.19 19.09 1.23
C ASP A 102 0.88 18.69 0.18
N PHE A 103 0.58 17.61 -0.53
CA PHE A 103 1.43 17.06 -1.59
C PHE A 103 0.69 17.12 -2.93
N GLU A 104 1.47 17.17 -4.00
CA GLU A 104 0.93 16.96 -5.35
C GLU A 104 0.47 15.51 -5.53
N MET A 105 -0.52 15.29 -6.39
CA MET A 105 -1.05 13.95 -6.66
C MET A 105 0.00 13.02 -7.29
N GLY A 106 1.00 13.57 -7.96
CA GLY A 106 2.09 12.81 -8.58
C GLY A 106 1.59 11.86 -9.67
N LYS A 107 2.34 10.79 -9.90
CA LYS A 107 2.10 9.84 -10.99
C LYS A 107 1.22 8.64 -10.64
N LEU A 108 0.72 8.54 -9.40
CA LEU A 108 -0.13 7.41 -8.99
C LEU A 108 -1.43 7.29 -9.83
N PRO A 109 -2.19 8.39 -10.10
CA PRO A 109 -3.39 8.30 -10.92
C PRO A 109 -3.12 7.71 -12.31
N GLU A 110 -2.07 8.19 -12.99
CA GLU A 110 -1.68 7.72 -14.31
C GLU A 110 -1.31 6.23 -14.31
N MET A 111 -0.61 5.78 -13.27
CA MET A 111 -0.23 4.38 -13.11
C MET A 111 -1.45 3.48 -12.88
N LEU A 112 -2.37 3.89 -12.03
CA LEU A 112 -3.60 3.13 -11.79
C LEU A 112 -4.49 3.08 -13.04
N ASP A 113 -4.60 4.20 -13.79
CA ASP A 113 -5.31 4.24 -15.07
C ASP A 113 -4.65 3.34 -16.13
N TYR A 114 -3.31 3.26 -16.14
CA TYR A 114 -2.59 2.32 -16.99
C TYR A 114 -2.94 0.87 -16.62
N LEU A 115 -2.93 0.54 -15.33
CA LEU A 115 -3.25 -0.81 -14.86
C LEU A 115 -4.69 -1.19 -15.21
N GLU A 116 -5.67 -0.31 -15.02
CA GLU A 116 -7.08 -0.60 -15.38
C GLU A 116 -7.27 -0.87 -16.87
N ARG A 117 -6.48 -0.21 -17.75
CA ARG A 117 -6.56 -0.45 -19.20
C ARG A 117 -5.90 -1.75 -19.63
N THR A 118 -4.77 -2.12 -19.03
CA THR A 118 -3.93 -3.23 -19.50
C THR A 118 -4.05 -4.49 -18.66
N HIS A 119 -4.52 -4.37 -17.44
CA HIS A 119 -4.63 -5.44 -16.45
C HIS A 119 -6.00 -5.47 -15.81
N LYS A 120 -6.33 -6.56 -15.18
CA LYS A 120 -7.42 -6.65 -14.20
C LYS A 120 -6.82 -6.57 -12.81
N ILE A 121 -7.26 -5.59 -12.02
CA ILE A 121 -6.84 -5.45 -10.63
C ILE A 121 -7.75 -6.31 -9.76
N PHE A 122 -7.14 -7.10 -8.89
CA PHE A 122 -7.79 -7.95 -7.92
C PHE A 122 -7.49 -7.41 -6.52
N PRO A 123 -8.49 -6.87 -5.80
CA PRO A 123 -8.36 -6.62 -4.38
C PRO A 123 -7.94 -7.91 -3.67
N GLY A 124 -6.91 -7.84 -2.86
CA GLY A 124 -6.35 -9.02 -2.22
C GLY A 124 -6.69 -9.11 -0.74
N PHE A 125 -5.70 -9.07 0.13
CA PHE A 125 -5.88 -9.27 1.56
C PHE A 125 -5.51 -8.03 2.38
N THR A 126 -6.06 -7.99 3.60
CA THR A 126 -5.71 -7.04 4.65
C THR A 126 -5.10 -7.80 5.81
N LYS A 127 -3.91 -7.39 6.28
CA LYS A 127 -3.23 -7.95 7.45
C LYS A 127 -2.75 -6.85 8.38
N THR A 128 -2.69 -7.15 9.67
CA THR A 128 -2.12 -6.26 10.69
C THR A 128 -0.82 -6.85 11.20
N ILE A 129 0.25 -6.07 11.20
CA ILE A 129 1.59 -6.48 11.65
C ILE A 129 2.15 -5.39 12.57
N LYS A 130 2.89 -5.80 13.59
CA LYS A 130 3.51 -4.88 14.56
C LYS A 130 4.86 -4.38 14.02
N VAL A 131 4.78 -3.45 13.09
CA VAL A 131 5.94 -2.81 12.46
C VAL A 131 5.54 -1.41 11.97
N PRO A 132 6.44 -0.41 11.93
CA PRO A 132 6.18 0.87 11.27
C PRO A 132 5.88 0.69 9.77
N PRO A 133 4.92 1.44 9.19
CA PRO A 133 4.47 1.23 7.81
C PRO A 133 5.58 1.45 6.78
N GLU A 134 6.47 2.42 7.02
CA GLU A 134 7.60 2.69 6.14
C GLU A 134 8.56 1.51 6.00
N MET A 135 8.68 0.65 7.02
CA MET A 135 9.52 -0.56 6.96
C MET A 135 8.91 -1.64 6.09
N VAL A 136 7.58 -1.76 6.07
CA VAL A 136 6.89 -2.67 5.17
C VAL A 136 7.15 -2.30 3.71
N ILE A 137 7.05 -1.00 3.40
CA ILE A 137 7.26 -0.52 2.04
C ILE A 137 8.74 -0.52 1.66
N GLU A 138 9.63 -0.23 2.62
CA GLU A 138 11.10 -0.32 2.47
C GLU A 138 11.54 -1.71 2.00
N ASN A 139 10.82 -2.75 2.41
CA ASN A 139 11.11 -4.14 2.08
C ASN A 139 11.15 -4.40 0.55
N ALA A 140 10.39 -3.62 -0.23
CA ALA A 140 10.43 -3.68 -1.69
C ALA A 140 11.78 -3.18 -2.29
N PHE A 141 12.64 -2.58 -1.48
CA PHE A 141 13.94 -2.01 -1.86
C PHE A 141 15.11 -2.59 -1.04
N ASP A 142 14.81 -3.33 0.02
CA ASP A 142 15.77 -4.11 0.81
C ASP A 142 15.90 -5.50 0.20
N TRP A 143 16.76 -5.64 -0.80
CA TRP A 143 16.85 -6.90 -1.53
C TRP A 143 17.80 -7.92 -0.88
N ALA A 144 18.64 -7.49 0.05
CA ALA A 144 19.57 -8.38 0.75
C ALA A 144 18.84 -9.46 1.58
N HIS A 145 17.66 -9.11 2.15
CA HIS A 145 16.87 -10.04 2.94
C HIS A 145 16.25 -11.19 2.13
N PHE A 146 16.09 -11.02 0.79
CA PHE A 146 15.47 -12.07 -0.05
C PHE A 146 16.20 -13.41 0.04
N ILE A 147 17.53 -13.39 0.18
CA ILE A 147 18.32 -14.61 0.27
C ILE A 147 18.03 -15.37 1.58
N PRO A 148 18.23 -14.77 2.79
CA PRO A 148 18.05 -15.50 4.04
C PRO A 148 16.59 -15.68 4.47
N VAL A 149 15.64 -14.84 4.02
CA VAL A 149 14.24 -14.89 4.47
C VAL A 149 13.37 -15.66 3.49
N HIS A 150 13.57 -15.46 2.18
CA HIS A 150 12.72 -16.03 1.14
C HIS A 150 13.37 -17.14 0.34
N ASP A 151 14.56 -17.61 0.73
CA ASP A 151 15.28 -18.68 0.06
C ASP A 151 15.56 -18.41 -1.43
N VAL A 152 15.84 -17.15 -1.75
CA VAL A 152 16.25 -16.73 -3.09
C VAL A 152 17.72 -17.08 -3.30
N LEU A 153 18.05 -17.69 -4.43
CA LEU A 153 19.44 -18.16 -4.70
C LEU A 153 20.40 -17.00 -4.97
N LYS A 154 19.95 -15.95 -5.65
CA LYS A 154 20.74 -14.77 -6.00
C LYS A 154 19.86 -13.57 -6.22
N VAL A 155 20.41 -12.39 -5.90
CA VAL A 155 19.81 -11.08 -6.15
C VAL A 155 20.82 -10.17 -6.84
N ASP A 156 20.44 -9.57 -7.96
CA ASP A 156 21.23 -8.55 -8.63
C ASP A 156 20.66 -7.17 -8.30
N PHE A 157 21.49 -6.27 -7.76
CA PHE A 157 21.09 -4.94 -7.30
C PHE A 157 21.20 -3.92 -8.44
N GLY A 158 20.09 -3.24 -8.76
CA GLY A 158 20.07 -2.10 -9.66
C GLY A 158 20.12 -0.77 -8.91
N GLU A 159 20.66 0.25 -9.57
CA GLU A 159 20.69 1.61 -9.02
C GLU A 159 19.28 2.23 -9.01
N PRO A 160 18.81 2.77 -7.87
CA PRO A 160 17.52 3.43 -7.82
C PRO A 160 17.57 4.84 -8.44
N THR A 161 16.44 5.25 -9.01
CA THR A 161 16.23 6.59 -9.57
C THR A 161 15.03 7.28 -8.92
N ILE A 162 14.97 8.61 -9.04
CA ILE A 162 13.77 9.39 -8.69
C ILE A 162 13.39 10.22 -9.90
N GLU A 163 12.28 9.87 -10.54
CA GLU A 163 11.74 10.57 -11.69
C GLU A 163 10.28 10.94 -11.42
N ASP A 164 9.90 12.17 -11.70
CA ASP A 164 8.54 12.69 -11.49
C ASP A 164 7.99 12.43 -10.08
N GLY A 165 8.88 12.43 -9.07
CA GLY A 165 8.50 12.19 -7.68
C GLY A 165 8.29 10.73 -7.31
N VAL A 166 8.56 9.77 -8.20
CA VAL A 166 8.48 8.33 -7.96
C VAL A 166 9.88 7.78 -7.71
N PHE A 167 10.06 7.07 -6.60
CA PHE A 167 11.29 6.31 -6.35
C PHE A 167 11.19 4.96 -7.04
N THR A 168 12.15 4.65 -7.91
CA THR A 168 12.13 3.46 -8.75
C THR A 168 13.42 2.70 -8.60
N ALA A 169 13.33 1.38 -8.44
CA ALA A 169 14.49 0.50 -8.40
C ALA A 169 14.20 -0.84 -9.10
N THR A 170 15.23 -1.40 -9.74
CA THR A 170 15.17 -2.67 -10.46
C THR A 170 16.05 -3.70 -9.80
N THR A 171 15.61 -4.94 -9.79
CA THR A 171 16.41 -6.11 -9.41
C THR A 171 16.06 -7.32 -10.24
N THR A 172 16.90 -8.32 -10.24
CA THR A 172 16.57 -9.65 -10.79
C THR A 172 16.86 -10.69 -9.72
N LEU A 173 15.84 -11.45 -9.38
CA LEU A 173 15.95 -12.57 -8.47
C LEU A 173 16.21 -13.85 -9.27
N ARG A 174 17.00 -14.77 -8.71
CA ARG A 174 17.07 -16.16 -9.16
C ARG A 174 16.41 -17.05 -8.12
N VAL A 175 15.33 -17.69 -8.50
CA VAL A 175 14.49 -18.48 -7.61
C VAL A 175 14.54 -19.95 -8.03
N GLY A 176 14.73 -20.83 -7.06
CA GLY A 176 14.73 -22.28 -7.27
C GLY A 176 13.32 -22.88 -7.15
N PRO A 177 13.17 -24.19 -7.45
CA PRO A 177 11.89 -24.89 -7.34
C PRO A 177 11.28 -24.90 -5.93
N SER A 178 12.10 -24.88 -4.88
CA SER A 178 11.67 -24.88 -3.49
C SER A 178 10.77 -23.67 -3.14
N MET A 179 11.06 -22.52 -3.72
CA MET A 179 10.26 -21.30 -3.52
C MET A 179 8.82 -21.48 -4.02
N TRP A 180 8.62 -22.18 -5.13
CA TRP A 180 7.30 -22.44 -5.72
C TRP A 180 6.52 -23.54 -4.99
N GLN A 181 7.23 -24.44 -4.29
CA GLN A 181 6.62 -25.57 -3.59
C GLN A 181 6.27 -25.26 -2.13
N GLY A 182 6.66 -24.09 -1.60
CA GLY A 182 6.41 -23.71 -0.22
C GLY A 182 7.14 -24.58 0.82
N THR A 183 8.21 -25.27 0.40
CA THR A 183 8.96 -26.22 1.22
C THR A 183 10.34 -25.69 1.62
N SER A 184 10.51 -24.37 1.77
CA SER A 184 11.81 -23.85 2.22
C SER A 184 12.04 -24.25 3.68
N ASP A 185 12.94 -25.19 3.88
CA ASP A 185 13.45 -25.62 5.19
C ASP A 185 14.74 -24.89 5.60
N GLY A 186 15.11 -23.84 4.85
CA GLY A 186 16.34 -23.07 5.04
C GLY A 186 17.61 -23.80 4.58
N SER A 187 17.49 -24.90 3.89
CA SER A 187 18.64 -25.61 3.30
C SER A 187 18.92 -25.06 1.91
N HIS A 188 19.87 -24.13 1.81
CA HIS A 188 20.36 -23.60 0.55
C HIS A 188 21.19 -24.69 -0.18
N HIS A 189 20.56 -25.53 -0.96
CA HIS A 189 21.25 -26.43 -1.86
C HIS A 189 21.01 -25.99 -3.31
N ASP A 190 21.99 -25.32 -3.88
CA ASP A 190 22.14 -25.27 -5.33
C ASP A 190 22.53 -26.69 -5.79
N ASP A 191 21.51 -27.51 -6.01
CA ASP A 191 21.67 -28.90 -6.49
C ASP A 191 21.80 -28.95 -8.00
N GLY A 192 22.04 -27.83 -8.69
CA GLY A 192 22.07 -27.73 -10.14
C GLY A 192 20.69 -27.82 -10.79
N SER A 193 19.61 -27.73 -10.01
CA SER A 193 18.24 -27.71 -10.51
C SER A 193 17.92 -26.41 -11.28
N THR A 194 16.95 -26.48 -12.16
CA THR A 194 16.49 -25.37 -12.99
C THR A 194 15.98 -24.19 -12.12
N TRP A 195 16.68 -23.08 -12.16
CA TRP A 195 16.25 -21.83 -11.56
C TRP A 195 15.54 -20.95 -12.60
N VAL A 196 14.74 -20.01 -12.13
CA VAL A 196 14.00 -19.03 -12.94
C VAL A 196 14.45 -17.62 -12.57
N GLU A 197 14.69 -16.79 -13.58
CA GLU A 197 14.89 -15.35 -13.36
C GLU A 197 13.56 -14.63 -13.20
N VAL A 198 13.51 -13.77 -12.20
CA VAL A 198 12.34 -12.93 -11.90
C VAL A 198 12.80 -11.48 -11.82
N PRO A 199 12.77 -10.74 -12.94
CA PRO A 199 12.96 -9.30 -12.93
C PRO A 199 11.86 -8.60 -12.16
N LEU A 200 12.25 -7.70 -11.25
CA LEU A 200 11.38 -6.84 -10.49
C LEU A 200 11.66 -5.36 -10.81
N LEU A 201 10.60 -4.57 -10.87
CA LEU A 201 10.68 -3.12 -10.98
C LEU A 201 9.75 -2.52 -9.94
N ALA A 202 10.30 -2.14 -8.79
CA ALA A 202 9.57 -1.53 -7.68
C ALA A 202 9.48 -0.01 -7.84
N ARG A 203 8.27 0.54 -7.63
CA ARG A 203 8.00 1.98 -7.67
C ARG A 203 7.29 2.40 -6.39
N ALA A 204 7.91 3.29 -5.59
CA ALA A 204 7.24 3.92 -4.46
C ALA A 204 6.66 5.28 -4.86
N TYR A 205 5.36 5.44 -4.68
CA TYR A 205 4.61 6.68 -4.91
C TYR A 205 4.51 7.54 -3.65
N SER A 206 4.73 6.93 -2.51
CA SER A 206 4.87 7.56 -1.19
C SER A 206 5.58 6.58 -0.25
N PRO A 207 5.95 6.97 0.96
CA PRO A 207 6.48 6.06 1.98
C PRO A 207 5.55 4.91 2.35
N ASN A 208 4.30 4.95 1.90
CA ASN A 208 3.23 4.08 2.36
C ASN A 208 2.59 3.27 1.22
N LEU A 209 3.13 3.39 0.01
CA LEU A 209 2.54 2.77 -1.19
C LEU A 209 3.59 2.44 -2.24
N THR A 210 3.67 1.17 -2.62
CA THR A 210 4.45 0.70 -3.78
C THR A 210 3.58 -0.01 -4.81
N ILE A 211 4.04 0.03 -6.06
CA ILE A 211 3.56 -0.81 -7.15
C ILE A 211 4.79 -1.48 -7.78
N THR A 212 4.89 -2.78 -7.60
CA THR A 212 6.01 -3.60 -8.09
C THR A 212 5.57 -4.40 -9.29
N GLN A 213 6.27 -4.24 -10.39
CA GLN A 213 6.14 -5.07 -11.59
C GLN A 213 6.98 -6.33 -11.42
N VAL A 214 6.40 -7.47 -11.70
CA VAL A 214 7.03 -8.80 -11.57
C VAL A 214 6.93 -9.54 -12.91
N ALA A 215 8.07 -9.88 -13.50
CA ALA A 215 8.15 -10.56 -14.79
C ALA A 215 8.76 -11.94 -14.63
N VAL A 216 7.95 -12.94 -14.32
CA VAL A 216 8.43 -14.32 -14.14
C VAL A 216 8.94 -14.91 -15.45
N GLY A 217 10.18 -15.42 -15.44
CA GLY A 217 10.80 -16.01 -16.63
C GLY A 217 11.11 -15.01 -17.76
N GLY A 218 11.17 -13.70 -17.45
CA GLY A 218 11.41 -12.65 -18.45
C GLY A 218 10.25 -12.47 -19.45
N GLY A 219 9.03 -12.90 -19.08
CA GLY A 219 7.86 -12.87 -19.95
C GLY A 219 7.38 -11.44 -20.28
N ASP A 220 6.77 -11.28 -21.48
CA ASP A 220 6.25 -10.00 -21.99
C ASP A 220 4.98 -9.52 -21.27
N HIS A 221 4.45 -10.34 -20.36
CA HIS A 221 3.19 -10.07 -19.66
C HIS A 221 3.38 -10.06 -18.13
N PRO A 222 4.07 -9.03 -17.57
CA PRO A 222 4.28 -8.92 -16.13
C PRO A 222 2.95 -8.75 -15.40
N HIS A 223 2.88 -9.25 -14.18
CA HIS A 223 1.85 -8.83 -13.23
C HIS A 223 2.39 -7.73 -12.32
N PHE A 224 1.50 -7.08 -11.59
CA PHE A 224 1.88 -6.04 -10.62
C PHE A 224 1.35 -6.38 -9.24
N VAL A 225 2.17 -6.08 -8.25
CA VAL A 225 1.82 -6.15 -6.82
C VAL A 225 1.66 -4.73 -6.31
N ILE A 226 0.49 -4.41 -5.77
CA ILE A 226 0.16 -3.11 -5.17
C ILE A 226 0.16 -3.32 -3.66
N ALA A 227 1.12 -2.74 -2.96
CA ALA A 227 1.25 -2.86 -1.52
C ALA A 227 1.16 -1.50 -0.83
N SER A 228 0.30 -1.40 0.18
CA SER A 228 0.16 -0.21 1.01
C SER A 228 0.16 -0.58 2.48
N ALA A 229 0.82 0.25 3.30
CA ALA A 229 0.87 0.10 4.74
C ALA A 229 0.34 1.36 5.42
N VAL A 230 -0.66 1.20 6.28
CA VAL A 230 -1.34 2.28 7.01
C VAL A 230 -0.97 2.19 8.48
N PRO A 231 -0.39 3.24 9.09
CA PRO A 231 -0.06 3.23 10.51
C PRO A 231 -1.32 3.19 11.38
N MET A 232 -1.26 2.50 12.50
CA MET A 232 -2.31 2.43 13.50
C MET A 232 -1.85 3.08 14.81
N LEU A 233 -2.79 3.51 15.67
CA LEU A 233 -2.49 4.17 16.94
C LEU A 233 -1.74 3.29 17.94
N ASP A 234 -1.92 1.99 17.86
CA ASP A 234 -1.29 1.00 18.74
C ASP A 234 0.14 0.61 18.33
N GLY A 235 0.69 1.28 17.30
CA GLY A 235 2.01 1.01 16.77
C GLY A 235 2.07 -0.14 15.78
N THR A 236 0.93 -0.71 15.40
CA THR A 236 0.83 -1.68 14.30
C THR A 236 0.64 -0.97 12.97
N SER A 237 0.77 -1.72 11.89
CA SER A 237 0.42 -1.28 10.53
C SER A 237 -0.64 -2.19 9.93
N THR A 238 -1.64 -1.59 9.29
CA THR A 238 -2.57 -2.33 8.43
C THR A 238 -2.03 -2.36 7.02
N ILE A 239 -1.69 -3.55 6.55
CA ILE A 239 -1.13 -3.80 5.22
C ILE A 239 -2.26 -4.25 4.31
N ARG A 240 -2.38 -3.62 3.14
CA ARG A 240 -3.24 -4.07 2.04
C ARG A 240 -2.38 -4.42 0.85
N LEU A 241 -2.61 -5.60 0.30
CA LEU A 241 -1.90 -6.08 -0.88
C LEU A 241 -2.92 -6.54 -1.92
N SER A 242 -2.74 -6.07 -3.14
CA SER A 242 -3.55 -6.40 -4.32
C SER A 242 -2.64 -6.78 -5.47
N VAL A 243 -3.18 -7.49 -6.46
CA VAL A 243 -2.45 -7.82 -7.67
C VAL A 243 -3.18 -7.34 -8.91
N ALA A 244 -2.42 -6.93 -9.92
CA ALA A 244 -2.95 -6.61 -11.23
C ALA A 244 -2.39 -7.63 -12.25
N MET A 245 -3.28 -8.43 -12.82
CA MET A 245 -2.94 -9.49 -13.76
C MET A 245 -3.15 -9.02 -15.21
N PRO A 246 -2.21 -9.30 -16.12
CA PRO A 246 -2.33 -8.87 -17.51
C PRO A 246 -3.56 -9.49 -18.19
N ARG A 247 -4.28 -8.69 -18.99
CA ARG A 247 -5.30 -9.21 -19.89
C ARG A 247 -4.63 -10.06 -20.97
N LEU A 248 -5.18 -11.24 -21.23
CA LEU A 248 -4.57 -12.21 -22.14
C LEU A 248 -4.67 -11.79 -23.62
N ALA A 249 -5.78 -11.12 -23.98
CA ALA A 249 -6.04 -10.50 -25.26
C ALA A 249 -7.14 -9.46 -25.07
N GLU A 250 -7.48 -8.70 -26.13
CA GLU A 250 -8.56 -7.73 -26.09
C GLU A 250 -9.87 -8.41 -25.66
N GLY A 251 -10.42 -7.99 -24.51
CA GLY A 251 -11.64 -8.54 -23.94
C GLY A 251 -11.52 -9.88 -23.20
N ILE A 252 -10.30 -10.46 -23.10
CA ILE A 252 -10.07 -11.70 -22.35
C ILE A 252 -9.44 -11.37 -20.99
N GLU A 253 -10.25 -11.51 -19.93
CA GLU A 253 -9.81 -11.30 -18.56
C GLU A 253 -8.95 -12.49 -18.07
N PRO A 254 -7.93 -12.22 -17.22
CA PRO A 254 -7.18 -13.29 -16.57
C PRO A 254 -8.07 -14.08 -15.61
N PRO A 255 -7.84 -15.41 -15.45
CA PRO A 255 -8.57 -16.22 -14.51
C PRO A 255 -8.41 -15.73 -13.07
N ASP A 256 -9.49 -15.74 -12.29
CA ASP A 256 -9.47 -15.35 -10.87
C ASP A 256 -8.55 -16.29 -10.06
N GLU A 257 -8.50 -17.57 -10.42
CA GLU A 257 -7.66 -18.58 -9.77
C GLU A 257 -6.17 -18.23 -9.87
N LEU A 258 -5.72 -17.68 -10.99
CA LEU A 258 -4.31 -17.26 -11.15
C LEU A 258 -4.00 -16.11 -10.20
N ALA A 259 -4.87 -15.12 -10.07
CA ALA A 259 -4.70 -14.02 -9.12
C ALA A 259 -4.66 -14.53 -7.66
N GLN A 260 -5.50 -15.52 -7.33
CA GLN A 260 -5.50 -16.14 -6.00
C GLN A 260 -4.18 -16.86 -5.69
N VAL A 261 -3.59 -17.56 -6.66
CA VAL A 261 -2.28 -18.21 -6.49
C VAL A 261 -1.20 -17.16 -6.19
N ILE A 262 -1.16 -16.06 -6.96
CA ILE A 262 -0.19 -15.00 -6.71
C ILE A 262 -0.43 -14.33 -5.35
N LEU A 263 -1.68 -14.01 -4.98
CA LEU A 263 -2.01 -13.46 -3.67
C LEU A 263 -1.63 -14.37 -2.51
N GLN A 264 -1.77 -15.68 -2.68
CA GLN A 264 -1.33 -16.65 -1.69
C GLN A 264 0.19 -16.64 -1.55
N PHE A 265 0.92 -16.58 -2.66
CA PHE A 265 2.38 -16.49 -2.67
C PHE A 265 2.86 -15.21 -1.97
N GLU A 266 2.30 -14.03 -2.29
CA GLU A 266 2.59 -12.77 -1.64
C GLU A 266 2.27 -12.81 -0.12
N SER A 267 1.16 -13.46 0.23
CA SER A 267 0.79 -13.67 1.63
C SER A 267 1.80 -14.53 2.39
N MET A 268 2.38 -15.55 1.75
CA MET A 268 3.42 -16.39 2.35
C MET A 268 4.71 -15.59 2.57
N GLY A 269 5.14 -14.81 1.59
CA GLY A 269 6.31 -13.92 1.72
C GLY A 269 6.16 -12.98 2.91
N LEU A 270 5.00 -12.32 3.03
CA LEU A 270 4.71 -11.44 4.16
C LEU A 270 4.74 -12.16 5.52
N GLU A 271 4.31 -13.42 5.59
CA GLU A 271 4.37 -14.22 6.84
C GLU A 271 5.79 -14.70 7.16
N GLN A 272 6.68 -14.80 6.16
CA GLN A 272 8.11 -15.05 6.39
C GLN A 272 8.81 -13.82 6.97
N ASP A 273 8.45 -12.62 6.54
CA ASP A 273 8.99 -11.36 7.06
C ASP A 273 8.49 -11.04 8.47
N ARG A 274 7.23 -11.36 8.77
CA ARG A 274 6.55 -11.03 10.03
C ARG A 274 7.37 -11.32 11.28
N PRO A 275 7.94 -12.53 11.49
CA PRO A 275 8.71 -12.84 12.70
C PRO A 275 9.94 -11.96 12.86
N VAL A 276 10.57 -11.57 11.76
CA VAL A 276 11.72 -10.65 11.77
C VAL A 276 11.26 -9.27 12.18
N TRP A 277 10.27 -8.69 11.51
CA TRP A 277 9.76 -7.36 11.76
C TRP A 277 9.23 -7.16 13.18
N GLU A 278 8.44 -8.12 13.69
CA GLU A 278 7.80 -8.01 15.01
C GLU A 278 8.79 -8.16 16.17
N ASN A 279 10.03 -8.60 15.88
CA ASN A 279 11.11 -8.74 16.85
C ASN A 279 12.27 -7.76 16.67
N LEU A 280 12.16 -6.78 15.76
CA LEU A 280 13.16 -5.73 15.60
C LEU A 280 13.20 -4.81 16.82
N ALA A 281 14.43 -4.54 17.31
CA ALA A 281 14.69 -3.50 18.30
C ALA A 281 14.84 -2.15 17.56
N LEU A 282 13.76 -1.36 17.53
CA LEU A 282 13.70 -0.11 16.77
C LEU A 282 14.44 1.07 17.42
N ASP A 283 14.94 0.90 18.65
CA ASP A 283 15.66 1.90 19.45
C ASP A 283 17.19 1.81 19.34
N VAL A 284 17.70 0.86 18.56
CA VAL A 284 19.15 0.72 18.32
C VAL A 284 19.62 1.66 17.21
N THR A 285 20.88 2.11 17.29
CA THR A 285 21.54 2.80 16.20
C THR A 285 22.02 1.78 15.17
N PRO A 286 21.45 1.73 13.94
CA PRO A 286 21.84 0.73 12.95
C PRO A 286 23.25 0.94 12.44
N GLN A 287 23.93 -0.15 12.11
CA GLN A 287 25.23 -0.15 11.42
C GLN A 287 24.98 -0.65 9.99
N TYR A 288 25.00 0.27 9.04
CA TYR A 288 24.70 -0.04 7.64
C TYR A 288 25.94 -0.58 6.91
N THR A 289 25.69 -1.39 5.90
CA THR A 289 26.67 -1.95 4.96
C THR A 289 26.42 -1.43 3.54
N SER A 290 27.20 -1.88 2.56
CA SER A 290 26.97 -1.59 1.15
C SER A 290 25.63 -2.13 0.64
N ASP A 291 25.13 -3.20 1.24
CA ASP A 291 23.88 -3.85 0.82
C ASP A 291 22.63 -3.04 1.20
N ASP A 292 22.78 -2.09 2.16
CA ASP A 292 21.72 -1.21 2.60
C ASP A 292 21.59 0.08 1.75
N GLU A 293 22.39 0.26 0.71
CA GLU A 293 22.46 1.52 -0.04
C GLU A 293 21.09 1.91 -0.63
N ASN A 294 20.32 0.96 -1.17
CA ASN A 294 19.00 1.23 -1.72
C ASN A 294 17.99 1.61 -0.63
N VAL A 295 18.06 0.96 0.53
CA VAL A 295 17.25 1.28 1.71
C VAL A 295 17.54 2.72 2.17
N LEU A 296 18.80 3.11 2.25
CA LEU A 296 19.20 4.47 2.64
C LEU A 296 18.73 5.53 1.63
N LYS A 297 18.82 5.24 0.34
CA LYS A 297 18.27 6.10 -0.73
C LYS A 297 16.75 6.22 -0.62
N TYR A 298 16.05 5.10 -0.36
CA TYR A 298 14.62 5.10 -0.14
C TYR A 298 14.21 5.90 1.11
N ARG A 299 14.90 5.75 2.24
CA ARG A 299 14.64 6.54 3.46
C ARG A 299 14.81 8.04 3.21
N LYS A 300 15.82 8.43 2.42
CA LYS A 300 15.99 9.84 1.99
C LYS A 300 14.83 10.32 1.10
N PHE A 301 14.31 9.47 0.24
CA PHE A 301 13.08 9.76 -0.51
C PHE A 301 11.89 9.97 0.43
N CYS A 302 11.70 9.14 1.46
CA CYS A 302 10.62 9.24 2.43
C CYS A 302 10.60 10.59 3.17
N GLU A 303 11.76 11.18 3.48
CA GLU A 303 11.86 12.47 4.19
C GLU A 303 11.16 13.61 3.42
N ARG A 304 10.96 13.50 2.11
CA ARG A 304 10.21 14.46 1.30
C ARG A 304 8.72 14.52 1.68
N PHE A 305 8.21 13.47 2.33
CA PHE A 305 6.83 13.32 2.77
C PHE A 305 6.66 13.54 4.28
N ALA A 306 7.71 13.99 4.97
CA ALA A 306 7.64 14.22 6.41
C ALA A 306 6.57 15.25 6.77
N LEU A 307 5.68 14.88 7.69
CA LEU A 307 4.65 15.76 8.23
C LEU A 307 5.28 16.57 9.38
N ASN A 308 5.94 17.67 9.06
CA ASN A 308 6.55 18.57 10.04
C ASN A 308 5.50 19.17 10.95
N GLY A 309 5.15 18.48 12.05
CA GLY A 309 4.44 19.06 13.20
C GLY A 309 3.15 19.88 12.94
N ARG A 310 2.63 19.93 11.75
CA ARG A 310 1.38 20.61 11.40
C ARG A 310 0.22 19.69 11.78
N ARG A 311 -0.35 19.99 12.96
CA ARG A 311 -1.62 19.43 13.41
C ARG A 311 -2.77 19.99 12.59
#